data_5f82155778f15f93b6b30ac07160dcd8
#
_entry.id   5f82155778f15f93b6b30ac07160dcd8
#
_cell.length_a   1.000
_cell.length_b   1.000
_cell.length_c   1.000
_cell.angle_alpha   90.00
_cell.angle_beta   90.00
_cell.angle_gamma   90.00
#
_symmetry.space_group_name_H-M   'P 1'
#
loop_
_entity.id
_entity.type
_entity.pdbx_description
1 polymer ?
#
loop_
_entity_poly.entity_id
_entity_poly.type
_entity_poly.pdbx_seq_one_letter_code
_entity_poly.pdbx_strand_id
1 'polypeptide(L)'
;MKPLVSIVILSYNQLKVSCEFLDSCRALSYDNYEIIMVDNASAEDPTQLIKTNYPYVRFIRNEQNLGFAGGNNIGIAAAKGDYIFIVNNDTEVTPDLLDKLLEPFQKDPAIGVVSPKIKYFSNPTLIQYAGYTAMNPFTGQAVAIGHKQEDQGQHDKSGYTNFAHGAAMMVKKEVIEKVGAMPDIFFLYYEELDWAEQIKRAGFKIYYQAEGEIFHKESVSVGKESPLKAYYHTRNRVLFMRRNTSPFQFTLFSLFLVTCVIPKGLLKYILKRQPIHLKNFIRGLWWNVGYRTAKPGHPSPSMQAALR
;
A
#
# COMPACT_ATOMS: atom_id res chain seq x y z
N MET A 1 -0.36 -17.33 -24.66
CA MET A 1 -0.35 -17.86 -23.27
C MET A 1 -0.86 -16.76 -22.35
N LYS A 2 -1.59 -17.12 -21.30
CA LYS A 2 -1.96 -16.13 -20.25
C LYS A 2 -0.69 -15.62 -19.57
N PRO A 3 -0.54 -14.31 -19.24
CA PRO A 3 0.63 -13.81 -18.52
C PRO A 3 0.73 -14.40 -17.11
N LEU A 4 1.95 -14.52 -16.58
CA LEU A 4 2.14 -14.97 -15.21
C LEU A 4 1.85 -13.82 -14.24
N VAL A 5 1.05 -14.08 -13.20
CA VAL A 5 0.78 -13.14 -12.11
C VAL A 5 1.47 -13.62 -10.83
N SER A 6 2.34 -12.80 -10.25
CA SER A 6 2.89 -13.05 -8.90
C SER A 6 2.04 -12.34 -7.87
N ILE A 7 1.35 -13.10 -7.02
CA ILE A 7 0.60 -12.58 -5.86
C ILE A 7 1.58 -12.43 -4.70
N VAL A 8 1.81 -11.22 -4.24
CA VAL A 8 2.72 -10.90 -3.13
C VAL A 8 1.91 -10.47 -1.92
N ILE A 9 2.06 -11.20 -0.81
CA ILE A 9 1.44 -10.88 0.48
C ILE A 9 2.50 -10.69 1.55
N LEU A 10 2.26 -9.73 2.45
CA LEU A 10 3.09 -9.47 3.60
C LEU A 10 2.34 -9.84 4.89
N SER A 11 2.98 -10.66 5.74
CA SER A 11 2.44 -11.05 7.04
C SER A 11 3.33 -10.54 8.17
N TYR A 12 2.71 -10.04 9.24
CA TYR A 12 3.40 -9.68 10.48
C TYR A 12 2.50 -9.91 11.68
N ASN A 13 2.78 -10.96 12.48
CA ASN A 13 1.99 -11.40 13.64
C ASN A 13 0.51 -11.67 13.33
N GLN A 14 0.21 -12.13 12.09
CA GLN A 14 -1.16 -12.31 11.58
C GLN A 14 -1.31 -13.63 10.79
N LEU A 15 -0.75 -14.72 11.33
CA LEU A 15 -0.72 -16.00 10.62
C LEU A 15 -2.12 -16.51 10.23
N LYS A 16 -3.08 -16.48 11.18
CA LYS A 16 -4.46 -16.93 10.92
C LYS A 16 -5.09 -16.19 9.74
N VAL A 17 -4.97 -14.86 9.74
CA VAL A 17 -5.54 -14.01 8.68
C VAL A 17 -4.85 -14.26 7.34
N SER A 18 -3.53 -14.51 7.36
CA SER A 18 -2.78 -14.89 6.14
C SER A 18 -3.27 -16.24 5.59
N CYS A 19 -3.58 -17.22 6.45
CA CYS A 19 -4.14 -18.49 6.01
C CYS A 19 -5.54 -18.32 5.39
N GLU A 20 -6.41 -17.50 5.98
CA GLU A 20 -7.72 -17.16 5.42
C GLU A 20 -7.60 -16.54 4.01
N PHE A 21 -6.62 -15.65 3.80
CA PHE A 21 -6.31 -15.12 2.47
C PHE A 21 -5.88 -16.22 1.49
N LEU A 22 -4.93 -17.07 1.90
CA LEU A 22 -4.44 -18.18 1.05
C LEU A 22 -5.56 -19.16 0.68
N ASP A 23 -6.50 -19.39 1.59
CA ASP A 23 -7.68 -20.24 1.32
C ASP A 23 -8.62 -19.54 0.32
N SER A 24 -8.82 -18.23 0.39
CA SER A 24 -9.62 -17.49 -0.60
C SER A 24 -9.01 -17.56 -2.00
N CYS A 25 -7.68 -17.60 -2.12
CA CYS A 25 -6.99 -17.71 -3.41
C CYS A 25 -7.26 -19.04 -4.13
N ARG A 26 -7.70 -20.10 -3.42
CA ARG A 26 -8.05 -21.40 -4.04
C ARG A 26 -9.28 -21.31 -4.96
N ALA A 27 -10.09 -20.27 -4.79
CA ALA A 27 -11.27 -20.03 -5.63
C ALA A 27 -10.96 -19.23 -6.91
N LEU A 28 -9.72 -18.76 -7.11
CA LEU A 28 -9.34 -17.99 -8.29
C LEU A 28 -9.52 -18.80 -9.58
N SER A 29 -10.22 -18.25 -10.56
CA SER A 29 -10.44 -18.82 -11.88
C SER A 29 -9.24 -18.71 -12.81
N TYR A 30 -8.35 -17.74 -12.54
CA TYR A 30 -7.10 -17.56 -13.26
C TYR A 30 -6.08 -18.60 -12.83
N ASP A 31 -5.50 -19.33 -13.77
CA ASP A 31 -4.69 -20.52 -13.52
C ASP A 31 -3.16 -20.32 -13.61
N ASN A 32 -2.70 -19.18 -14.19
CA ASN A 32 -1.27 -18.90 -14.37
C ASN A 32 -0.76 -17.89 -13.33
N TYR A 33 -0.68 -18.29 -12.06
CA TYR A 33 -0.16 -17.44 -10.98
C TYR A 33 0.77 -18.21 -10.04
N GLU A 34 1.61 -17.47 -9.34
CA GLU A 34 2.37 -17.92 -8.17
C GLU A 34 1.99 -17.07 -6.95
N ILE A 35 2.15 -17.62 -5.74
CA ILE A 35 1.95 -16.88 -4.49
C ILE A 35 3.27 -16.81 -3.75
N ILE A 36 3.65 -15.58 -3.34
CA ILE A 36 4.82 -15.29 -2.54
C ILE A 36 4.35 -14.67 -1.23
N MET A 37 4.55 -15.37 -0.13
CA MET A 37 4.25 -14.89 1.22
C MET A 37 5.54 -14.49 1.90
N VAL A 38 5.62 -13.23 2.31
CA VAL A 38 6.74 -12.70 3.10
C VAL A 38 6.31 -12.55 4.55
N ASP A 39 6.94 -13.29 5.46
CA ASP A 39 6.81 -13.08 6.90
C ASP A 39 7.82 -12.02 7.37
N ASN A 40 7.33 -10.94 7.93
CA ASN A 40 8.12 -9.76 8.29
C ASN A 40 8.70 -9.85 9.72
N ALA A 41 9.27 -11.01 10.07
CA ALA A 41 9.80 -11.35 11.39
C ALA A 41 8.71 -11.40 12.48
N SER A 42 7.66 -12.18 12.25
CA SER A 42 6.64 -12.47 13.26
C SER A 42 7.25 -13.13 14.50
N ALA A 43 6.67 -12.87 15.67
CA ALA A 43 7.15 -13.41 16.95
C ALA A 43 7.09 -14.96 16.96
N GLU A 44 6.01 -15.53 16.42
CA GLU A 44 5.89 -16.97 16.21
C GLU A 44 6.33 -17.31 14.78
N ASP A 45 7.18 -18.31 14.62
CA ASP A 45 7.66 -18.76 13.31
C ASP A 45 6.60 -19.55 12.56
N PRO A 46 6.01 -19.03 11.47
CA PRO A 46 4.98 -19.72 10.73
C PRO A 46 5.53 -20.72 9.70
N THR A 47 6.84 -20.87 9.57
CA THR A 47 7.49 -21.63 8.48
C THR A 47 6.96 -23.05 8.33
N GLN A 48 6.88 -23.81 9.43
CA GLN A 48 6.46 -25.20 9.37
C GLN A 48 4.99 -25.32 8.95
N LEU A 49 4.11 -24.46 9.49
CA LEU A 49 2.69 -24.47 9.15
C LEU A 49 2.47 -24.15 7.67
N ILE A 50 3.12 -23.09 7.17
CA ILE A 50 2.95 -22.67 5.77
C ILE A 50 3.49 -23.75 4.82
N LYS A 51 4.67 -24.30 5.07
CA LYS A 51 5.22 -25.37 4.23
C LYS A 51 4.37 -26.64 4.21
N THR A 52 3.71 -26.96 5.32
CA THR A 52 2.87 -28.15 5.41
C THR A 52 1.50 -27.97 4.75
N ASN A 53 0.81 -26.86 5.03
CA ASN A 53 -0.58 -26.67 4.61
C ASN A 53 -0.71 -25.95 3.26
N TYR A 54 0.33 -25.19 2.85
CA TYR A 54 0.37 -24.41 1.61
C TYR A 54 1.67 -24.62 0.83
N PRO A 55 2.00 -25.88 0.45
CA PRO A 55 3.28 -26.23 -0.19
C PRO A 55 3.52 -25.54 -1.55
N TYR A 56 2.46 -25.03 -2.16
CA TYR A 56 2.49 -24.26 -3.41
C TYR A 56 2.88 -22.77 -3.21
N VAL A 57 2.93 -22.30 -1.96
CA VAL A 57 3.31 -20.91 -1.63
C VAL A 57 4.82 -20.82 -1.48
N ARG A 58 5.42 -19.90 -2.21
CA ARG A 58 6.82 -19.51 -1.97
C ARG A 58 6.91 -18.67 -0.71
N PHE A 59 7.37 -19.27 0.38
CA PHE A 59 7.47 -18.62 1.68
C PHE A 59 8.87 -18.05 1.90
N ILE A 60 8.93 -16.77 2.34
CA ILE A 60 10.17 -16.05 2.68
C ILE A 60 9.99 -15.46 4.07
N ARG A 61 10.98 -15.67 4.96
CA ARG A 61 10.97 -15.05 6.29
C ARG A 61 12.10 -14.04 6.40
N ASN A 62 11.77 -12.81 6.79
CA ASN A 62 12.72 -11.76 7.09
C ASN A 62 13.31 -11.94 8.50
N GLU A 63 14.54 -11.48 8.71
CA GLU A 63 15.20 -11.49 10.03
C GLU A 63 14.69 -10.36 10.94
N GLN A 64 14.15 -9.29 10.34
CA GLN A 64 13.62 -8.13 11.05
C GLN A 64 12.40 -7.55 10.33
N ASN A 65 11.58 -6.78 11.07
CA ASN A 65 10.44 -6.07 10.48
C ASN A 65 10.92 -4.88 9.63
N LEU A 66 10.79 -5.00 8.32
CA LEU A 66 11.18 -4.01 7.31
C LEU A 66 10.07 -2.97 7.02
N GLY A 67 8.96 -3.02 7.74
CA GLY A 67 7.77 -2.22 7.43
C GLY A 67 7.00 -2.73 6.23
N PHE A 68 5.99 -1.97 5.81
CA PHE A 68 5.13 -2.37 4.69
C PHE A 68 5.89 -2.35 3.36
N ALA A 69 6.55 -1.23 3.05
CA ALA A 69 7.28 -1.10 1.79
C ALA A 69 8.44 -2.10 1.69
N GLY A 70 9.32 -2.15 2.71
CA GLY A 70 10.48 -3.04 2.71
C GLY A 70 10.10 -4.51 2.65
N GLY A 71 9.08 -4.92 3.40
CA GLY A 71 8.58 -6.30 3.38
C GLY A 71 8.01 -6.70 2.02
N ASN A 72 7.16 -5.86 1.41
CA ASN A 72 6.63 -6.11 0.07
C ASN A 72 7.75 -6.12 -1.00
N ASN A 73 8.78 -5.28 -0.85
CA ASN A 73 9.90 -5.25 -1.79
C ASN A 73 10.68 -6.58 -1.85
N ILE A 74 10.76 -7.32 -0.75
CA ILE A 74 11.33 -8.68 -0.74
C ILE A 74 10.49 -9.63 -1.62
N GLY A 75 9.16 -9.57 -1.49
CA GLY A 75 8.24 -10.34 -2.33
C GLY A 75 8.31 -9.93 -3.81
N ILE A 76 8.34 -8.62 -4.08
CA ILE A 76 8.48 -8.06 -5.43
C ILE A 76 9.79 -8.54 -6.09
N ALA A 77 10.90 -8.52 -5.37
CA ALA A 77 12.19 -8.99 -5.88
C ALA A 77 12.21 -10.50 -6.16
N ALA A 78 11.40 -11.28 -5.45
CA ALA A 78 11.27 -12.72 -5.64
C ALA A 78 10.28 -13.10 -6.75
N ALA A 79 9.43 -12.15 -7.21
CA ALA A 79 8.38 -12.37 -8.19
C ALA A 79 8.95 -12.65 -9.59
N LYS A 80 8.33 -13.61 -10.29
CA LYS A 80 8.68 -14.00 -11.66
C LYS A 80 7.66 -13.52 -12.69
N GLY A 81 6.49 -13.09 -12.23
CA GLY A 81 5.34 -12.73 -13.07
C GLY A 81 5.57 -11.50 -13.95
N ASP A 82 4.83 -11.44 -15.03
CA ASP A 82 4.72 -10.26 -15.90
C ASP A 82 3.96 -9.12 -15.20
N TYR A 83 3.10 -9.51 -14.25
CA TYR A 83 2.33 -8.64 -13.38
C TYR A 83 2.53 -9.06 -11.92
N ILE A 84 2.70 -8.08 -11.04
CA ILE A 84 2.85 -8.30 -9.61
C ILE A 84 1.60 -7.76 -8.91
N PHE A 85 0.81 -8.65 -8.31
CA PHE A 85 -0.36 -8.31 -7.52
C PHE A 85 0.04 -8.21 -6.05
N ILE A 86 0.25 -7.00 -5.57
CA ILE A 86 0.57 -6.69 -4.17
C ILE A 86 -0.75 -6.54 -3.44
N VAL A 87 -0.98 -7.39 -2.45
CA VAL A 87 -2.25 -7.43 -1.73
C VAL A 87 -2.03 -7.71 -0.25
N ASN A 88 -2.81 -7.06 0.60
CA ASN A 88 -2.74 -7.28 2.04
C ASN A 88 -3.23 -8.70 2.41
N ASN A 89 -2.59 -9.30 3.39
CA ASN A 89 -2.96 -10.61 3.92
C ASN A 89 -4.32 -10.63 4.67
N ASP A 90 -4.87 -9.45 5.01
CA ASP A 90 -6.19 -9.30 5.64
C ASP A 90 -7.31 -8.95 4.64
N THR A 91 -7.17 -9.44 3.40
CA THR A 91 -8.19 -9.35 2.35
C THR A 91 -8.76 -10.71 2.00
N GLU A 92 -9.90 -10.73 1.30
CA GLU A 92 -10.43 -11.89 0.59
C GLU A 92 -10.69 -11.50 -0.87
N VAL A 93 -10.31 -12.40 -1.78
CA VAL A 93 -10.38 -12.18 -3.23
C VAL A 93 -11.60 -12.84 -3.85
N THR A 94 -12.16 -12.22 -4.91
CA THR A 94 -13.21 -12.83 -5.72
C THR A 94 -12.61 -13.77 -6.78
N PRO A 95 -13.36 -14.79 -7.25
CA PRO A 95 -12.82 -15.80 -8.20
C PRO A 95 -12.25 -15.22 -9.48
N ASP A 96 -12.88 -14.20 -10.05
CA ASP A 96 -12.52 -13.56 -11.33
C ASP A 96 -11.57 -12.36 -11.20
N LEU A 97 -11.10 -12.06 -9.98
CA LEU A 97 -10.33 -10.84 -9.68
C LEU A 97 -9.14 -10.65 -10.60
N LEU A 98 -8.30 -11.68 -10.80
CA LEU A 98 -7.08 -11.52 -11.61
C LEU A 98 -7.40 -11.28 -13.07
N ASP A 99 -8.41 -11.96 -13.62
CA ASP A 99 -8.87 -11.71 -14.99
C ASP A 99 -9.32 -10.25 -15.15
N LYS A 100 -10.13 -9.75 -14.22
CA LYS A 100 -10.61 -8.36 -14.22
C LYS A 100 -9.48 -7.33 -14.09
N LEU A 101 -8.49 -7.58 -13.25
CA LEU A 101 -7.36 -6.68 -13.08
C LEU A 101 -6.41 -6.65 -14.29
N LEU A 102 -6.37 -7.72 -15.08
CA LEU A 102 -5.54 -7.80 -16.29
C LEU A 102 -6.15 -7.08 -17.50
N GLU A 103 -7.49 -6.98 -17.58
CA GLU A 103 -8.19 -6.38 -18.73
C GLU A 103 -7.73 -4.93 -19.06
N PRO A 104 -7.58 -4.00 -18.10
CA PRO A 104 -7.19 -2.63 -18.41
C PRO A 104 -5.82 -2.51 -19.09
N PHE A 105 -4.87 -3.37 -18.73
CA PHE A 105 -3.53 -3.35 -19.32
C PHE A 105 -3.53 -3.71 -20.80
N GLN A 106 -4.52 -4.49 -21.26
CA GLN A 106 -4.69 -4.85 -22.67
C GLN A 106 -5.33 -3.70 -23.45
N LYS A 107 -6.17 -2.88 -22.79
CA LYS A 107 -6.92 -1.77 -23.41
C LYS A 107 -6.06 -0.51 -23.60
N ASP A 108 -5.15 -0.22 -22.64
CA ASP A 108 -4.24 0.93 -22.70
C ASP A 108 -2.84 0.54 -22.20
N PRO A 109 -1.83 0.45 -23.10
CA PRO A 109 -0.45 0.13 -22.74
C PRO A 109 0.18 1.10 -21.73
N ALA A 110 -0.31 2.34 -21.65
CA ALA A 110 0.18 3.33 -20.70
C ALA A 110 -0.26 3.04 -19.25
N ILE A 111 -1.24 2.17 -19.02
CA ILE A 111 -1.60 1.75 -17.68
C ILE A 111 -0.46 0.90 -17.09
N GLY A 112 0.11 1.38 -16.00
CA GLY A 112 1.17 0.70 -15.25
C GLY A 112 0.69 0.02 -13.98
N VAL A 113 -0.42 0.52 -13.41
CA VAL A 113 -1.00 0.03 -12.16
C VAL A 113 -2.52 -0.04 -12.27
N VAL A 114 -3.10 -1.14 -11.77
CA VAL A 114 -4.55 -1.33 -11.65
C VAL A 114 -4.90 -1.67 -10.20
N SER A 115 -5.91 -1.00 -9.64
CA SER A 115 -6.42 -1.26 -8.29
C SER A 115 -7.91 -1.62 -8.34
N PRO A 116 -8.36 -2.68 -7.63
CA PRO A 116 -9.76 -3.09 -7.58
C PRO A 116 -10.63 -2.13 -6.77
N LYS A 117 -11.95 -2.32 -6.86
CA LYS A 117 -12.89 -1.82 -5.83
C LYS A 117 -12.63 -2.56 -4.53
N ILE A 118 -12.53 -1.81 -3.43
CA ILE A 118 -12.31 -2.39 -2.11
C ILE A 118 -13.53 -2.14 -1.24
N LYS A 119 -14.09 -3.21 -0.71
CA LYS A 119 -15.22 -3.19 0.22
C LYS A 119 -14.79 -3.61 1.62
N TYR A 120 -15.52 -3.19 2.64
CA TYR A 120 -15.27 -3.65 4.00
C TYR A 120 -15.73 -5.10 4.16
N PHE A 121 -14.87 -5.97 4.66
CA PHE A 121 -15.24 -7.37 4.95
C PHE A 121 -16.37 -7.47 5.98
N SER A 122 -16.33 -6.65 7.03
CA SER A 122 -17.34 -6.62 8.08
C SER A 122 -18.71 -6.08 7.62
N ASN A 123 -18.74 -5.34 6.51
CA ASN A 123 -19.96 -4.85 5.87
C ASN A 123 -19.74 -4.72 4.36
N PRO A 124 -20.02 -5.79 3.58
CA PRO A 124 -19.74 -5.85 2.14
C PRO A 124 -20.54 -4.87 1.28
N THR A 125 -21.54 -4.19 1.86
CA THR A 125 -22.28 -3.11 1.17
C THR A 125 -21.54 -1.77 1.25
N LEU A 126 -20.54 -1.62 2.13
CA LEU A 126 -19.77 -0.39 2.27
C LEU A 126 -18.48 -0.42 1.43
N ILE A 127 -18.29 0.64 0.66
CA ILE A 127 -17.07 0.87 -0.11
C ILE A 127 -15.99 1.43 0.83
N GLN A 128 -14.78 0.88 0.73
CA GLN A 128 -13.59 1.45 1.33
C GLN A 128 -12.83 2.32 0.33
N TYR A 129 -12.76 1.88 -0.94
CA TYR A 129 -12.02 2.55 -2.00
C TYR A 129 -12.64 2.27 -3.37
N ALA A 130 -12.80 3.35 -4.14
CA ALA A 130 -13.19 3.36 -5.56
C ALA A 130 -12.37 4.40 -6.35
N GLY A 131 -11.06 4.49 -6.04
CA GLY A 131 -10.15 5.49 -6.58
C GLY A 131 -9.75 6.56 -5.56
N TYR A 132 -8.83 7.43 -5.95
CA TYR A 132 -8.39 8.58 -5.16
C TYR A 132 -8.47 9.89 -5.96
N THR A 133 -8.81 10.97 -5.27
CA THR A 133 -8.60 12.33 -5.78
C THR A 133 -7.12 12.64 -5.95
N ALA A 134 -6.78 13.70 -6.68
CA ALA A 134 -5.43 14.23 -6.67
C ALA A 134 -5.02 14.66 -5.24
N MET A 135 -3.71 14.58 -4.96
CA MET A 135 -3.16 15.12 -3.72
C MET A 135 -3.37 16.62 -3.67
N ASN A 136 -4.00 17.09 -2.60
CA ASN A 136 -4.14 18.52 -2.38
C ASN A 136 -2.77 19.10 -1.95
N PRO A 137 -2.17 20.02 -2.74
CA PRO A 137 -0.80 20.52 -2.49
C PRO A 137 -0.69 21.41 -1.23
N PHE A 138 -1.81 21.88 -0.69
CA PHE A 138 -1.83 22.70 0.52
C PHE A 138 -1.97 21.85 1.78
N THR A 139 -2.80 20.81 1.72
CA THR A 139 -3.06 19.97 2.88
C THR A 139 -2.21 18.72 2.92
N GLY A 140 -1.66 18.26 1.79
CA GLY A 140 -0.94 16.98 1.67
C GLY A 140 -1.86 15.78 1.95
N GLN A 141 -3.11 15.85 1.50
CA GLN A 141 -4.11 14.78 1.63
C GLN A 141 -4.76 14.49 0.29
N ALA A 142 -4.95 13.22 -0.02
CA ALA A 142 -5.83 12.71 -1.04
C ALA A 142 -7.05 12.06 -0.36
N VAL A 143 -8.19 12.09 -1.02
CA VAL A 143 -9.44 11.52 -0.50
C VAL A 143 -9.74 10.24 -1.26
N ALA A 144 -9.98 9.15 -0.53
CA ALA A 144 -10.47 7.91 -1.13
C ALA A 144 -11.94 8.12 -1.56
N ILE A 145 -12.19 7.95 -2.85
CA ILE A 145 -13.52 8.03 -3.44
C ILE A 145 -14.35 6.86 -2.95
N GLY A 146 -15.61 7.08 -2.62
CA GLY A 146 -16.52 6.05 -2.13
C GLY A 146 -16.33 5.66 -0.66
N HIS A 147 -15.33 6.19 0.05
CA HIS A 147 -15.01 5.78 1.42
C HIS A 147 -16.22 5.90 2.38
N LYS A 148 -16.61 4.77 2.97
CA LYS A 148 -17.78 4.62 3.87
C LYS A 148 -19.11 4.95 3.23
N GLN A 149 -19.22 4.91 1.92
CA GLN A 149 -20.49 5.02 1.21
C GLN A 149 -21.09 3.63 0.98
N GLU A 150 -22.42 3.53 1.05
CA GLU A 150 -23.15 2.35 0.57
C GLU A 150 -22.93 2.19 -0.93
N ASP A 151 -22.63 0.97 -1.36
CA ASP A 151 -22.47 0.64 -2.78
C ASP A 151 -23.84 0.47 -3.43
N GLN A 152 -24.23 1.47 -4.21
CA GLN A 152 -25.47 1.51 -4.99
C GLN A 152 -25.19 1.53 -6.50
N GLY A 153 -23.98 1.10 -6.91
CA GLY A 153 -23.53 1.14 -8.29
C GLY A 153 -22.96 2.49 -8.74
N GLN A 154 -22.94 3.51 -7.87
CA GLN A 154 -22.46 4.86 -8.19
C GLN A 154 -20.97 4.92 -8.54
N HIS A 155 -20.21 3.88 -8.22
CA HIS A 155 -18.78 3.74 -8.50
C HIS A 155 -18.45 2.51 -9.36
N ASP A 156 -19.41 2.03 -10.17
CA ASP A 156 -19.21 0.87 -11.08
C ASP A 156 -18.54 1.25 -12.41
N LYS A 157 -18.23 2.52 -12.59
CA LYS A 157 -17.49 2.98 -13.77
C LYS A 157 -15.99 2.96 -13.49
N SER A 158 -15.28 2.06 -14.16
CA SER A 158 -13.81 2.00 -14.17
C SER A 158 -13.19 3.23 -14.84
N GLY A 159 -12.00 3.64 -14.40
CA GLY A 159 -11.33 4.82 -14.96
C GLY A 159 -9.97 5.14 -14.33
N TYR A 160 -9.32 6.18 -14.85
CA TYR A 160 -8.06 6.64 -14.29
C TYR A 160 -8.25 7.22 -12.89
N THR A 161 -7.28 6.95 -12.03
CA THR A 161 -7.24 7.46 -10.66
C THR A 161 -5.84 8.01 -10.36
N ASN A 162 -5.72 8.82 -9.30
CA ASN A 162 -4.43 9.42 -8.96
C ASN A 162 -3.51 8.47 -8.18
N PHE A 163 -4.09 7.55 -7.40
CA PHE A 163 -3.36 6.60 -6.57
C PHE A 163 -4.08 5.26 -6.54
N ALA A 164 -3.33 4.17 -6.42
CA ALA A 164 -3.83 2.87 -6.03
C ALA A 164 -3.91 2.78 -4.50
N HIS A 165 -4.72 1.88 -3.98
CA HIS A 165 -4.82 1.64 -2.55
C HIS A 165 -3.80 0.58 -2.11
N GLY A 166 -3.10 0.83 -1.00
CA GLY A 166 -2.09 -0.09 -0.47
C GLY A 166 -2.60 -1.49 -0.12
N ALA A 167 -3.91 -1.66 0.08
CA ALA A 167 -4.48 -2.97 0.34
C ALA A 167 -4.51 -3.89 -0.88
N ALA A 168 -4.58 -3.35 -2.12
CA ALA A 168 -4.54 -4.16 -3.34
C ALA A 168 -4.18 -3.32 -4.56
N MET A 169 -3.13 -3.71 -5.26
CA MET A 169 -2.73 -3.15 -6.54
C MET A 169 -1.98 -4.16 -7.39
N MET A 170 -2.31 -4.21 -8.67
CA MET A 170 -1.55 -4.98 -9.67
C MET A 170 -0.66 -4.02 -10.45
N VAL A 171 0.63 -4.36 -10.56
CA VAL A 171 1.66 -3.51 -11.17
C VAL A 171 2.34 -4.29 -12.30
N LYS A 172 2.55 -3.69 -13.46
CA LYS A 172 3.37 -4.28 -14.51
C LYS A 172 4.82 -4.42 -14.04
N LYS A 173 5.47 -5.52 -14.38
CA LYS A 173 6.91 -5.71 -14.14
C LYS A 173 7.75 -4.61 -14.76
N GLU A 174 7.42 -4.16 -15.97
CA GLU A 174 8.05 -3.02 -16.66
C GLU A 174 8.08 -1.73 -15.81
N VAL A 175 7.02 -1.47 -15.04
CA VAL A 175 6.96 -0.32 -14.13
C VAL A 175 8.04 -0.44 -13.05
N ILE A 176 8.17 -1.63 -12.44
CA ILE A 176 9.15 -1.89 -11.40
C ILE A 176 10.57 -1.78 -11.95
N GLU A 177 10.81 -2.31 -13.14
CA GLU A 177 12.11 -2.23 -13.83
C GLU A 177 12.50 -0.77 -14.13
N LYS A 178 11.53 0.08 -14.52
CA LYS A 178 11.78 1.48 -14.89
C LYS A 178 11.83 2.43 -13.69
N VAL A 179 10.98 2.21 -12.68
CA VAL A 179 10.77 3.15 -11.56
C VAL A 179 11.48 2.67 -10.29
N GLY A 180 11.67 1.36 -10.15
CA GLY A 180 12.08 0.71 -8.92
C GLY A 180 10.89 0.28 -8.07
N ALA A 181 11.19 -0.38 -6.94
CA ALA A 181 10.20 -0.87 -5.98
C ALA A 181 9.69 0.27 -5.05
N MET A 182 8.82 -0.06 -4.10
CA MET A 182 8.27 0.93 -3.17
C MET A 182 9.36 1.63 -2.35
N PRO A 183 9.24 2.94 -2.08
CA PRO A 183 10.20 3.69 -1.26
C PRO A 183 10.12 3.27 0.22
N ASP A 184 11.00 2.42 0.66
CA ASP A 184 11.05 1.85 2.02
C ASP A 184 11.36 2.86 3.14
N ILE A 185 11.84 4.06 2.80
CA ILE A 185 12.03 5.18 3.73
C ILE A 185 10.74 5.52 4.48
N PHE A 186 9.59 5.26 3.91
CA PHE A 186 8.30 5.50 4.55
C PHE A 186 8.00 4.49 5.65
N PHE A 187 8.47 3.27 5.53
CA PHE A 187 8.22 2.14 6.42
C PHE A 187 6.74 1.71 6.46
N LEU A 188 5.81 2.64 6.72
CA LEU A 188 4.37 2.39 6.81
C LEU A 188 3.59 3.69 6.54
N TYR A 189 2.63 3.65 5.63
CA TYR A 189 1.79 4.75 5.12
C TYR A 189 2.55 5.77 4.25
N TYR A 190 1.96 6.19 3.15
CA TYR A 190 2.44 7.09 2.10
C TYR A 190 3.44 6.47 1.11
N GLU A 191 3.96 5.26 1.37
CA GLU A 191 4.84 4.57 0.41
C GLU A 191 4.15 4.35 -0.94
N GLU A 192 2.91 3.89 -0.93
CA GLU A 192 2.11 3.66 -2.13
C GLU A 192 1.78 4.96 -2.87
N LEU A 193 1.57 6.05 -2.12
CA LEU A 193 1.30 7.36 -2.70
C LEU A 193 2.57 7.95 -3.34
N ASP A 194 3.71 7.87 -2.67
CA ASP A 194 4.99 8.35 -3.22
C ASP A 194 5.42 7.52 -4.44
N TRP A 195 5.23 6.22 -4.39
CA TRP A 195 5.50 5.33 -5.51
C TRP A 195 4.60 5.64 -6.71
N ALA A 196 3.31 5.89 -6.47
CA ALA A 196 2.36 6.33 -7.49
C ALA A 196 2.80 7.63 -8.19
N GLU A 197 3.32 8.62 -7.44
CA GLU A 197 3.88 9.83 -8.03
C GLU A 197 5.14 9.56 -8.89
N GLN A 198 6.00 8.63 -8.47
CA GLN A 198 7.15 8.21 -9.27
C GLN A 198 6.72 7.51 -10.55
N ILE A 199 5.73 6.62 -10.47
CA ILE A 199 5.13 5.88 -11.60
C ILE A 199 4.53 6.86 -12.61
N LYS A 200 3.77 7.84 -12.16
CA LYS A 200 3.19 8.88 -13.04
C LYS A 200 4.26 9.74 -13.71
N ARG A 201 5.34 10.12 -12.98
CA ARG A 201 6.47 10.85 -13.58
C ARG A 201 7.23 10.04 -14.64
N ALA A 202 7.20 8.70 -14.54
CA ALA A 202 7.78 7.81 -15.54
C ALA A 202 6.88 7.64 -16.80
N GLY A 203 5.69 8.29 -16.83
CA GLY A 203 4.76 8.28 -17.95
C GLY A 203 3.67 7.21 -17.87
N PHE A 204 3.60 6.43 -16.80
CA PHE A 204 2.54 5.43 -16.61
C PHE A 204 1.30 6.05 -15.95
N LYS A 205 0.16 5.40 -16.18
CA LYS A 205 -1.14 5.75 -15.60
C LYS A 205 -1.57 4.73 -14.55
N ILE A 206 -2.38 5.19 -13.60
CA ILE A 206 -2.99 4.35 -12.58
C ILE A 206 -4.49 4.23 -12.88
N TYR A 207 -5.03 3.03 -12.78
CA TYR A 207 -6.40 2.73 -13.17
C TYR A 207 -7.16 2.06 -12.02
N TYR A 208 -8.38 2.49 -11.81
CA TYR A 208 -9.37 1.87 -10.94
C TYR A 208 -10.23 0.93 -11.77
N GLN A 209 -10.29 -0.35 -11.41
CA GLN A 209 -11.11 -1.37 -12.02
C GLN A 209 -12.31 -1.71 -11.13
N ALA A 210 -13.48 -1.22 -11.51
CA ALA A 210 -14.70 -1.35 -10.70
C ALA A 210 -15.21 -2.79 -10.62
N GLU A 211 -15.02 -3.58 -11.70
CA GLU A 211 -15.49 -4.96 -11.77
C GLU A 211 -14.62 -5.96 -11.00
N GLY A 212 -13.36 -5.59 -10.68
CA GLY A 212 -12.51 -6.36 -9.79
C GLY A 212 -12.81 -5.96 -8.34
N GLU A 213 -13.19 -6.90 -7.48
CA GLU A 213 -13.55 -6.61 -6.09
C GLU A 213 -12.72 -7.42 -5.10
N ILE A 214 -12.38 -6.80 -3.97
CA ILE A 214 -11.84 -7.48 -2.79
C ILE A 214 -12.56 -7.02 -1.53
N PHE A 215 -12.54 -7.88 -0.50
CA PHE A 215 -13.07 -7.57 0.83
C PHE A 215 -11.91 -7.44 1.82
N HIS A 216 -11.81 -6.28 2.49
CA HIS A 216 -10.68 -5.94 3.36
C HIS A 216 -11.11 -5.88 4.83
N LYS A 217 -10.43 -6.64 5.70
CA LYS A 217 -10.75 -6.75 7.14
C LYS A 217 -10.34 -5.51 7.93
N GLU A 218 -9.46 -4.70 7.40
CA GLU A 218 -8.95 -3.40 7.88
C GLU A 218 -8.32 -3.39 9.28
N SER A 219 -7.10 -2.91 9.36
CA SER A 219 -6.41 -2.56 10.62
C SER A 219 -6.21 -3.72 11.62
N VAL A 220 -6.14 -4.95 11.15
CA VAL A 220 -5.90 -6.11 12.01
C VAL A 220 -4.51 -6.03 12.66
N SER A 221 -3.50 -5.52 11.94
CA SER A 221 -2.10 -5.47 12.40
C SER A 221 -1.74 -4.26 13.28
N VAL A 222 -2.29 -3.07 13.01
CA VAL A 222 -1.82 -1.81 13.63
C VAL A 222 -2.83 -1.21 14.59
N GLY A 223 -4.11 -1.56 14.48
CA GLY A 223 -5.22 -0.97 15.23
C GLY A 223 -5.63 0.43 14.73
N LYS A 224 -6.91 0.76 14.89
CA LYS A 224 -7.52 1.98 14.30
C LYS A 224 -6.93 3.29 14.82
N GLU A 225 -6.54 3.36 16.10
CA GLU A 225 -5.97 4.55 16.74
C GLU A 225 -4.70 4.17 17.54
N SER A 226 -3.59 3.82 16.83
CA SER A 226 -2.34 3.50 17.52
C SER A 226 -1.38 4.71 17.58
N PRO A 227 -0.52 4.82 18.61
CA PRO A 227 0.56 5.82 18.66
C PRO A 227 1.52 5.73 17.48
N LEU A 228 1.75 4.52 16.96
CA LEU A 228 2.58 4.28 15.78
C LEU A 228 1.98 4.94 14.53
N LYS A 229 0.65 4.86 14.37
CA LYS A 229 -0.08 5.54 13.30
C LYS A 229 0.08 7.06 13.39
N ALA A 230 0.00 7.63 14.59
CA ALA A 230 0.23 9.07 14.79
C ALA A 230 1.64 9.49 14.36
N TYR A 231 2.67 8.68 14.67
CA TYR A 231 4.05 8.94 14.26
C TYR A 231 4.20 8.91 12.73
N TYR A 232 3.86 7.79 12.09
CA TYR A 232 4.12 7.61 10.66
C TYR A 232 3.27 8.53 9.78
N HIS A 233 1.98 8.72 10.07
CA HIS A 233 1.18 9.67 9.31
C HIS A 233 1.71 11.11 9.38
N THR A 234 2.19 11.53 10.55
CA THR A 234 2.76 12.87 10.70
C THR A 234 4.08 13.00 9.96
N ARG A 235 4.99 12.04 10.18
CA ARG A 235 6.32 12.00 9.55
C ARG A 235 6.21 11.95 8.03
N ASN A 236 5.44 11.01 7.54
CA ASN A 236 5.39 10.64 6.14
C ASN A 236 4.62 11.65 5.28
N ARG A 237 3.61 12.32 5.86
CA ARG A 237 2.91 13.42 5.17
C ARG A 237 3.88 14.56 4.82
N VAL A 238 4.74 14.96 5.76
CA VAL A 238 5.73 16.00 5.50
C VAL A 238 6.79 15.52 4.52
N LEU A 239 7.27 14.28 4.67
CA LEU A 239 8.23 13.66 3.76
C LEU A 239 7.68 13.58 2.34
N PHE A 240 6.45 13.10 2.16
CA PHE A 240 5.77 13.02 0.87
C PHE A 240 5.67 14.39 0.19
N MET A 241 5.21 15.39 0.92
CA MET A 241 5.08 16.76 0.38
C MET A 241 6.43 17.34 -0.04
N ARG A 242 7.48 17.10 0.74
CA ARG A 242 8.85 17.53 0.39
C ARG A 242 9.38 16.89 -0.89
N ARG A 243 9.01 15.63 -1.15
CA ARG A 243 9.48 14.85 -2.30
C ARG A 243 8.69 15.10 -3.58
N ASN A 244 7.40 15.46 -3.44
CA ASN A 244 6.45 15.42 -4.55
C ASN A 244 5.81 16.77 -4.90
N THR A 245 6.20 17.85 -4.23
CA THR A 245 5.69 19.20 -4.53
C THR A 245 6.81 20.19 -4.90
N SER A 246 6.45 21.27 -5.56
CA SER A 246 7.39 22.38 -5.85
C SER A 246 7.79 23.08 -4.54
N PRO A 247 8.94 23.79 -4.51
CA PRO A 247 9.35 24.56 -3.33
C PRO A 247 8.26 25.54 -2.85
N PHE A 248 7.57 26.19 -3.76
CA PHE A 248 6.46 27.11 -3.44
C PHE A 248 5.29 26.36 -2.75
N GLN A 249 4.84 25.26 -3.33
CA GLN A 249 3.78 24.43 -2.74
C GLN A 249 4.18 23.87 -1.37
N PHE A 250 5.44 23.42 -1.23
CA PHE A 250 5.94 22.95 0.06
C PHE A 250 5.99 24.05 1.11
N THR A 251 6.30 25.30 0.73
CA THR A 251 6.26 26.46 1.64
C THR A 251 4.83 26.73 2.12
N LEU A 252 3.85 26.73 1.20
CA LEU A 252 2.43 26.92 1.56
C LEU A 252 1.92 25.79 2.45
N PHE A 253 2.26 24.54 2.12
CA PHE A 253 1.95 23.39 2.97
C PHE A 253 2.59 23.54 4.36
N SER A 254 3.84 24.00 4.44
CA SER A 254 4.54 24.17 5.72
C SER A 254 3.88 25.25 6.58
N LEU A 255 3.42 26.34 5.97
CA LEU A 255 2.65 27.38 6.65
C LEU A 255 1.33 26.80 7.22
N PHE A 256 0.57 26.06 6.40
CA PHE A 256 -0.65 25.37 6.83
C PHE A 256 -0.34 24.35 7.94
N LEU A 257 0.76 23.60 7.83
CA LEU A 257 1.17 22.63 8.84
C LEU A 257 1.39 23.31 10.21
N VAL A 258 2.15 24.43 10.21
CA VAL A 258 2.50 25.14 11.44
C VAL A 258 1.30 25.87 12.05
N THR A 259 0.48 26.53 11.24
CA THR A 259 -0.63 27.37 11.73
C THR A 259 -1.89 26.57 12.05
N CYS A 260 -2.14 25.46 11.37
CA CYS A 260 -3.39 24.71 11.52
C CYS A 260 -3.19 23.29 12.06
N VAL A 261 -2.29 22.49 11.43
CA VAL A 261 -2.21 21.06 11.75
C VAL A 261 -1.55 20.81 13.08
N ILE A 262 -0.43 21.51 13.36
CA ILE A 262 0.30 21.33 14.64
C ILE A 262 -0.55 21.80 15.82
N PRO A 263 -1.13 23.01 15.87
CA PRO A 263 -1.98 23.42 16.98
C PRO A 263 -3.17 22.50 17.20
N LYS A 264 -3.87 22.12 16.12
CA LYS A 264 -5.00 21.18 16.19
C LYS A 264 -4.57 19.80 16.72
N GLY A 265 -3.43 19.29 16.29
CA GLY A 265 -2.88 18.00 16.74
C GLY A 265 -2.51 18.01 18.21
N LEU A 266 -1.79 19.05 18.66
CA LEU A 266 -1.43 19.25 20.07
C LEU A 266 -2.69 19.32 20.95
N LEU A 267 -3.64 20.18 20.58
CA LEU A 267 -4.90 20.35 21.32
C LEU A 267 -5.70 19.05 21.38
N LYS A 268 -5.82 18.31 20.25
CA LYS A 268 -6.50 17.01 20.19
C LYS A 268 -5.94 16.03 21.22
N TYR A 269 -4.61 15.84 21.24
CA TYR A 269 -3.99 14.81 22.10
C TYR A 269 -3.93 15.25 23.57
N ILE A 270 -3.83 16.54 23.87
CA ILE A 270 -3.92 17.09 25.23
C ILE A 270 -5.35 16.91 25.77
N LEU A 271 -6.38 17.33 25.04
CA LEU A 271 -7.78 17.21 25.45
C LEU A 271 -8.23 15.75 25.61
N LYS A 272 -7.76 14.87 24.73
CA LYS A 272 -8.03 13.43 24.83
C LYS A 272 -7.17 12.70 25.87
N ARG A 273 -6.28 13.40 26.58
CA ARG A 273 -5.33 12.85 27.58
C ARG A 273 -4.53 11.67 27.00
N GLN A 274 -3.99 11.82 25.78
CA GLN A 274 -3.24 10.80 25.05
C GLN A 274 -1.73 11.15 24.97
N PRO A 275 -0.95 11.09 26.06
CA PRO A 275 0.44 11.56 26.08
C PRO A 275 1.37 10.77 25.15
N ILE A 276 1.12 9.47 24.96
CA ILE A 276 1.93 8.62 24.06
C ILE A 276 1.70 9.04 22.59
N HIS A 277 0.45 9.36 22.20
CA HIS A 277 0.15 9.86 20.86
C HIS A 277 0.78 11.24 20.64
N LEU A 278 0.69 12.13 21.63
CA LEU A 278 1.33 13.44 21.59
C LEU A 278 2.83 13.33 21.38
N LYS A 279 3.51 12.48 22.16
CA LYS A 279 4.95 12.20 22.01
C LYS A 279 5.28 11.72 20.59
N ASN A 280 4.52 10.79 20.05
CA ASN A 280 4.74 10.24 18.72
C ASN A 280 4.43 11.26 17.61
N PHE A 281 3.41 12.08 17.77
CA PHE A 281 3.12 13.19 16.87
C PHE A 281 4.29 14.18 16.79
N ILE A 282 4.82 14.63 17.93
CA ILE A 282 5.99 15.52 18.01
C ILE A 282 7.24 14.85 17.39
N ARG A 283 7.50 13.56 17.70
CA ARG A 283 8.61 12.81 17.11
C ARG A 283 8.52 12.73 15.58
N GLY A 284 7.30 12.54 15.05
CA GLY A 284 7.07 12.52 13.60
C GLY A 284 7.38 13.86 12.92
N LEU A 285 7.06 14.99 13.58
CA LEU A 285 7.43 16.32 13.10
C LEU A 285 8.95 16.52 13.17
N TRP A 286 9.54 16.20 14.34
CA TRP A 286 10.97 16.42 14.59
C TRP A 286 11.88 15.62 13.65
N TRP A 287 11.49 14.40 13.28
CA TRP A 287 12.24 13.59 12.32
C TRP A 287 12.50 14.34 11.01
N ASN A 288 11.54 15.12 10.55
CA ASN A 288 11.65 15.89 9.30
C ASN A 288 12.60 17.10 9.40
N VAL A 289 12.95 17.56 10.58
CA VAL A 289 13.90 18.67 10.78
C VAL A 289 15.33 18.18 10.52
N GLY A 290 15.66 16.98 10.98
CA GLY A 290 17.00 16.38 10.80
C GLY A 290 17.18 15.66 9.44
N TYR A 291 16.10 15.36 8.73
CA TYR A 291 16.17 14.59 7.50
C TYR A 291 16.52 15.46 6.30
N ARG A 292 17.70 15.21 5.72
CA ARG A 292 18.09 15.77 4.42
C ARG A 292 17.74 14.75 3.33
N THR A 293 16.94 15.14 2.34
CA THR A 293 16.50 14.28 1.25
C THR A 293 17.68 13.69 0.50
N ALA A 294 17.86 12.37 0.53
CA ALA A 294 18.63 11.67 -0.50
C ALA A 294 17.90 11.88 -1.85
N LYS A 295 18.66 12.15 -2.91
CA LYS A 295 18.08 12.32 -4.25
C LYS A 295 17.25 11.06 -4.62
N PRO A 296 16.07 11.21 -5.26
CA PRO A 296 15.34 10.08 -5.81
C PRO A 296 16.26 9.30 -6.77
N GLY A 297 16.30 7.98 -6.67
CA GLY A 297 17.05 7.14 -7.61
C GLY A 297 18.12 6.23 -7.03
N HIS A 298 18.39 6.25 -5.72
CA HIS A 298 19.23 5.21 -5.11
C HIS A 298 18.37 4.02 -4.68
N PRO A 299 18.74 2.77 -5.10
CA PRO A 299 18.08 1.58 -4.59
C PRO A 299 18.21 1.54 -3.06
N SER A 300 17.12 1.17 -2.40
CA SER A 300 17.06 1.09 -0.94
C SER A 300 18.04 0.04 -0.40
N PRO A 301 18.47 0.14 0.86
CA PRO A 301 19.30 -0.91 1.49
C PRO A 301 18.67 -2.30 1.43
N SER A 302 17.33 -2.40 1.52
CA SER A 302 16.58 -3.66 1.39
C SER A 302 16.68 -4.25 -0.03
N MET A 303 16.66 -3.42 -1.06
CA MET A 303 16.80 -3.86 -2.45
C MET A 303 18.24 -4.26 -2.78
N GLN A 304 19.24 -3.58 -2.20
CA GLN A 304 20.66 -3.97 -2.36
C GLN A 304 20.97 -5.31 -1.68
N ALA A 305 20.30 -5.64 -0.57
CA ALA A 305 20.44 -6.94 0.10
C ALA A 305 19.76 -8.08 -0.68
N ALA A 306 18.67 -7.82 -1.39
CA ALA A 306 17.94 -8.81 -2.18
C ALA A 306 18.57 -9.10 -3.56
N LEU A 307 19.46 -8.21 -4.04
CA LEU A 307 20.21 -8.36 -5.31
C LEU A 307 21.60 -8.98 -5.12
N ARG A 308 22.02 -9.25 -3.89
CA ARG A 308 23.22 -10.03 -3.54
C ARG A 308 22.85 -11.45 -3.16
#